data_89d6559e8467b59969a083a2412936aa
#
_entry.id   89d6559e8467b59969a083a2412936aa
#
_cell.length_a   1.000
_cell.length_b   1.000
_cell.length_c   1.000
_cell.angle_alpha   90.00
_cell.angle_beta   90.00
_cell.angle_gamma   90.00
#
_symmetry.space_group_name_H-M   'P 1'
#
loop_
_entity.id
_entity.type
_entity.pdbx_description
1 polymer ?
#
loop_
_entity_poly.entity_id
_entity_poly.type
_entity_poly.pdbx_seq_one_letter_code
_entity_poly.pdbx_strand_id
1 'polypeptide(L)'
;MLVSGELGAGKTTFVRGACRALGVAGAVTSPTFTIARRYDGDVPVSHLDLYRLGDLADEDPALLADALAPDRVAFVEWPEVGAPAGLDPDRVVAQVRLEHRGGDRRRVVVRVRQTPPAPPAPPAAP
;
A
#
# COMPACT_ATOMS: atom_id res chain seq x y z
N MET A 1 -1.18 -2.24 3.50
CA MET A 1 -0.79 -3.52 2.86
C MET A 1 0.53 -3.34 2.13
N LEU A 2 1.49 -4.19 2.41
CA LEU A 2 2.78 -4.17 1.72
C LEU A 2 2.73 -5.11 0.52
N VAL A 3 3.19 -4.62 -0.64
CA VAL A 3 3.18 -5.37 -1.90
C VAL A 3 4.61 -5.46 -2.42
N SER A 4 5.16 -6.66 -2.44
CA SER A 4 6.52 -6.91 -2.89
C SER A 4 6.54 -7.84 -4.10
N GLY A 5 7.66 -7.89 -4.78
CA GLY A 5 7.89 -8.68 -5.96
C GLY A 5 8.87 -8.01 -6.90
N GLU A 6 9.48 -8.80 -7.76
CA GLU A 6 10.43 -8.28 -8.75
C GLU A 6 9.72 -7.40 -9.79
N LEU A 7 10.50 -6.62 -10.52
CA LEU A 7 10.00 -5.78 -11.59
C LEU A 7 9.21 -6.63 -12.60
N GLY A 8 8.03 -6.19 -12.97
CA GLY A 8 7.17 -6.92 -13.90
C GLY A 8 6.37 -8.06 -13.29
N ALA A 9 6.42 -8.26 -11.97
CA ALA A 9 5.67 -9.32 -11.29
C ALA A 9 4.16 -9.05 -11.20
N GLY A 10 3.71 -7.82 -11.48
CA GLY A 10 2.29 -7.48 -11.48
C GLY A 10 1.82 -6.74 -10.23
N LYS A 11 2.72 -6.07 -9.52
CA LYS A 11 2.38 -5.33 -8.29
C LYS A 11 1.30 -4.27 -8.52
N THR A 12 1.47 -3.45 -9.55
CA THR A 12 0.50 -2.40 -9.89
C THR A 12 -0.83 -3.01 -10.32
N THR A 13 -0.80 -4.11 -11.07
CA THR A 13 -2.01 -4.82 -11.47
C THR A 13 -2.78 -5.33 -10.26
N PHE A 14 -2.05 -5.88 -9.27
CA PHE A 14 -2.65 -6.30 -8.02
C PHE A 14 -3.30 -5.13 -7.28
N VAL A 15 -2.59 -4.03 -7.13
CA VAL A 15 -3.11 -2.83 -6.45
C VAL A 15 -4.34 -2.28 -7.17
N ARG A 16 -4.32 -2.30 -8.50
CA ARG A 16 -5.48 -1.86 -9.31
C ARG A 16 -6.72 -2.69 -9.01
N GLY A 17 -6.58 -4.02 -8.94
CA GLY A 17 -7.69 -4.90 -8.59
C GLY A 17 -8.20 -4.66 -7.17
N ALA A 18 -7.29 -4.49 -6.22
CA ALA A 18 -7.64 -4.22 -4.84
C ALA A 18 -8.38 -2.87 -4.69
N CYS A 19 -7.92 -1.84 -5.41
CA CYS A 19 -8.59 -0.53 -5.41
C CYS A 19 -10.01 -0.64 -5.95
N ARG A 20 -10.23 -1.40 -7.02
CA ARG A 20 -11.57 -1.62 -7.55
C ARG A 20 -12.47 -2.30 -6.54
N ALA A 21 -11.95 -3.26 -5.80
CA ALA A 21 -12.69 -3.94 -4.74
C ALA A 21 -13.08 -2.98 -3.62
N LEU A 22 -12.32 -1.92 -3.41
CA LEU A 22 -12.61 -0.88 -2.42
C LEU A 22 -13.44 0.28 -3.00
N GLY A 23 -14.00 0.12 -4.18
CA GLY A 23 -14.91 1.10 -4.77
C GLY A 23 -14.23 2.27 -5.47
N VAL A 24 -12.94 2.19 -5.75
CA VAL A 24 -12.24 3.24 -6.52
C VAL A 24 -12.70 3.18 -7.97
N ALA A 25 -13.29 4.26 -8.45
CA ALA A 25 -13.66 4.43 -9.84
C ALA A 25 -12.50 5.08 -10.62
N GLY A 26 -12.41 4.75 -11.90
CA GLY A 26 -11.41 5.33 -12.78
C GLY A 26 -10.09 4.57 -12.80
N ALA A 27 -9.11 5.15 -13.45
CA ALA A 27 -7.83 4.50 -13.69
C ALA A 27 -6.93 4.58 -12.46
N VAL A 28 -6.40 3.43 -12.04
CA VAL A 28 -5.38 3.33 -11.02
C VAL A 28 -4.05 3.04 -11.73
N THR A 29 -3.12 3.96 -11.61
CA THR A 29 -1.80 3.86 -12.25
C THR A 29 -0.71 4.01 -11.21
N SER A 30 0.48 3.48 -11.51
CA SER A 30 1.64 3.73 -10.65
C SER A 30 1.93 5.23 -10.58
N PRO A 31 2.33 5.73 -9.41
CA PRO A 31 2.82 7.10 -9.31
C PRO A 31 4.03 7.30 -10.22
N THR A 32 4.02 8.35 -11.06
CA THR A 32 5.08 8.59 -12.03
C THR A 32 6.06 9.66 -11.57
N PHE A 33 5.54 10.74 -11.01
CA PHE A 33 6.33 11.92 -10.61
C PHE A 33 6.33 12.15 -9.10
N THR A 34 5.60 11.35 -8.36
CA THR A 34 5.53 11.39 -6.90
C THR A 34 5.61 9.96 -6.38
N ILE A 35 5.89 9.79 -5.10
CA ILE A 35 5.91 8.46 -4.49
C ILE A 35 4.53 7.98 -4.05
N ALA A 36 3.52 8.85 -4.06
CA ALA A 36 2.18 8.52 -3.57
C ALA A 36 1.09 9.12 -4.45
N ARG A 37 0.03 8.35 -4.64
CA ARG A 37 -1.25 8.80 -5.18
C ARG A 37 -2.37 8.49 -4.23
N ARG A 38 -3.39 9.34 -4.22
CA ARG A 38 -4.59 9.16 -3.41
C ARG A 38 -5.81 8.97 -4.30
N TYR A 39 -6.70 8.08 -3.88
CA TYR A 39 -7.94 7.78 -4.57
C TYR A 39 -9.09 7.79 -3.59
N ASP A 40 -10.26 8.14 -4.07
CA ASP A 40 -11.50 8.07 -3.31
C ASP A 40 -12.25 6.81 -3.73
N GLY A 41 -12.55 5.96 -2.76
CA GLY A 41 -13.38 4.78 -2.92
C GLY A 41 -14.39 4.74 -1.78
N ASP A 42 -14.86 3.55 -1.44
CA ASP A 42 -15.71 3.36 -0.26
C ASP A 42 -14.98 3.78 1.01
N VAL A 43 -13.66 3.68 0.99
CA VAL A 43 -12.75 4.26 1.97
C VAL A 43 -11.66 5.01 1.23
N PRO A 44 -11.01 6.01 1.84
CA PRO A 44 -9.85 6.65 1.21
C PRO A 44 -8.71 5.66 1.01
N VAL A 45 -8.09 5.70 -0.15
CA VAL A 45 -7.01 4.79 -0.54
C VAL A 45 -5.76 5.58 -0.92
N SER A 46 -4.61 5.06 -0.53
CA SER A 46 -3.30 5.57 -0.98
C SER A 46 -2.54 4.47 -1.70
N HIS A 47 -1.85 4.83 -2.77
CA HIS A 47 -0.94 3.95 -3.49
C HIS A 47 0.45 4.58 -3.47
N LEU A 48 1.38 3.91 -2.82
CA LEU A 48 2.76 4.36 -2.70
C LEU A 48 3.68 3.42 -3.48
N ASP A 49 4.62 4.00 -4.20
CA ASP A 49 5.67 3.26 -4.88
C ASP A 49 7.02 3.78 -4.37
N LEU A 50 7.69 2.96 -3.57
CA LEU A 50 8.95 3.33 -2.92
C LEU A 50 10.18 3.03 -3.79
N TYR A 51 10.00 2.49 -4.98
CA TYR A 51 11.13 2.16 -5.86
C TYR A 51 12.04 3.35 -6.10
N ARG A 52 11.47 4.56 -6.18
CA ARG A 52 12.17 5.80 -6.45
C ARG A 52 12.46 6.62 -5.20
N LEU A 53 12.35 6.04 -4.02
CA LEU A 53 12.52 6.80 -2.78
C LEU A 53 13.88 7.50 -2.72
N GLY A 54 14.94 6.86 -3.22
CA GLY A 54 16.26 7.47 -3.28
C GLY A 54 16.36 8.68 -4.19
N ASP A 55 15.58 8.69 -5.28
CA ASP A 55 15.52 9.79 -6.23
C ASP A 55 14.65 10.95 -5.71
N LEU A 56 13.81 10.66 -4.71
CA LEU A 56 12.85 11.60 -4.13
C LEU A 56 13.22 11.94 -2.68
N ALA A 57 14.52 11.98 -2.37
CA ALA A 57 15.01 12.26 -1.03
C ALA A 57 14.55 13.63 -0.50
N ASP A 58 14.21 14.56 -1.38
CA ASP A 58 13.71 15.89 -1.05
C ASP A 58 12.19 15.94 -0.94
N GLU A 59 11.49 14.79 -1.04
CA GLU A 59 10.05 14.73 -0.91
C GLU A 59 9.62 15.21 0.48
N ASP A 60 8.56 16.00 0.54
CA ASP A 60 8.03 16.51 1.79
C ASP A 60 7.56 15.34 2.68
N PRO A 61 8.11 15.20 3.90
CA PRO A 61 7.67 14.15 4.82
C PRO A 61 6.17 14.16 5.12
N ALA A 62 5.52 15.32 5.01
CA ALA A 62 4.08 15.43 5.21
C ALA A 62 3.28 14.63 4.17
N LEU A 63 3.79 14.48 2.95
CA LEU A 63 3.12 13.68 1.92
C LEU A 63 3.04 12.21 2.32
N LEU A 64 4.13 11.67 2.87
CA LEU A 64 4.15 10.30 3.36
C LEU A 64 3.23 10.13 4.57
N ALA A 65 3.27 11.05 5.51
CA ALA A 65 2.42 11.01 6.69
C ALA A 65 0.94 11.04 6.31
N ASP A 66 0.56 11.89 5.36
CA ASP A 66 -0.82 11.99 4.89
C ASP A 66 -1.26 10.72 4.15
N ALA A 67 -0.39 10.17 3.32
CA ALA A 67 -0.68 8.94 2.57
C ALA A 67 -0.84 7.72 3.49
N LEU A 68 -0.17 7.73 4.63
CA LEU A 68 -0.21 6.65 5.62
C LEU A 68 -1.11 6.98 6.82
N ALA A 69 -1.98 7.97 6.69
CA ALA A 69 -2.89 8.35 7.77
C ALA A 69 -3.81 7.18 8.19
N PRO A 70 -4.23 7.13 9.48
CA PRO A 70 -4.99 5.98 10.01
C PRO A 70 -6.35 5.76 9.37
N ASP A 71 -6.93 6.77 8.74
CA ASP A 71 -8.25 6.72 8.10
C ASP A 71 -8.21 6.16 6.68
N ARG A 72 -7.04 5.75 6.19
CA ARG A 72 -6.83 5.34 4.81
C ARG A 72 -6.34 3.90 4.73
N VAL A 73 -6.68 3.24 3.63
CA VAL A 73 -6.04 1.98 3.25
C VAL A 73 -4.87 2.31 2.33
N ALA A 74 -3.67 1.93 2.72
CA ALA A 74 -2.47 2.20 1.95
C ALA A 74 -1.90 0.92 1.35
N PHE A 75 -1.62 0.94 0.05
CA PHE A 75 -0.88 -0.09 -0.66
C PHE A 75 0.53 0.44 -0.91
N VAL A 76 1.54 -0.25 -0.41
CA VAL A 76 2.94 0.16 -0.51
C VAL A 76 3.69 -0.83 -1.36
N GLU A 77 4.11 -0.42 -2.56
CA GLU A 77 4.97 -1.21 -3.43
C GLU A 77 6.44 -0.97 -3.08
N TRP A 78 7.27 -2.00 -3.23
CA TRP A 78 8.70 -1.96 -2.95
C TRP A 78 9.02 -1.58 -1.50
N PRO A 79 8.37 -2.22 -0.51
CA PRO A 79 8.65 -1.86 0.89
C PRO A 79 10.08 -2.15 1.31
N GLU A 80 10.78 -3.04 0.61
CA GLU A 80 12.17 -3.41 0.88
C GLU A 80 13.18 -2.32 0.51
N VAL A 81 12.81 -1.37 -0.35
CA VAL A 81 13.70 -0.27 -0.75
C VAL A 81 13.89 0.73 0.39
N GLY A 82 12.92 0.83 1.25
CA GLY A 82 13.03 1.67 2.43
C GLY A 82 11.72 1.66 3.18
N ALA A 83 11.78 1.41 4.48
CA ALA A 83 10.63 1.64 5.32
C ALA A 83 10.46 3.15 5.43
N PRO A 84 9.37 3.73 4.92
CA PRO A 84 9.17 5.15 5.07
C PRO A 84 9.09 5.52 6.54
N ALA A 85 9.66 6.65 6.90
CA ALA A 85 9.52 7.19 8.24
C ALA A 85 8.03 7.34 8.55
N GLY A 86 7.57 6.71 9.63
CA GLY A 86 6.16 6.71 10.01
C GLY A 86 5.37 5.48 9.60
N LEU A 87 6.02 4.49 8.93
CA LEU A 87 5.39 3.21 8.73
C LEU A 87 5.48 2.39 10.01
N ASP A 88 4.37 2.30 10.71
CA ASP A 88 4.27 1.52 11.93
C ASP A 88 4.03 0.05 11.57
N PRO A 89 4.94 -0.87 11.96
CA PRO A 89 4.74 -2.30 11.68
C PRO A 89 3.41 -2.84 12.24
N ASP A 90 2.92 -2.27 13.31
CA ASP A 90 1.64 -2.70 13.91
C ASP A 90 0.44 -2.34 13.06
N ARG A 91 0.59 -1.48 12.07
CA ARG A 91 -0.45 -1.10 11.12
C ARG A 91 -0.44 -1.94 9.85
N VAL A 92 0.55 -2.77 9.66
CA VAL A 92 0.63 -3.66 8.50
C VAL A 92 -0.34 -4.81 8.71
N VAL A 93 -1.45 -4.80 7.96
CA VAL A 93 -2.50 -5.83 8.09
C VAL A 93 -2.27 -7.02 7.17
N ALA A 94 -1.55 -6.83 6.09
CA ALA A 94 -1.25 -7.89 5.15
C ALA A 94 0.03 -7.59 4.37
N GLN A 95 0.69 -8.66 3.97
CA GLN A 95 1.84 -8.61 3.06
C GLN A 95 1.53 -9.50 1.87
N VAL A 96 1.74 -8.96 0.67
CA VAL A 96 1.51 -9.66 -0.59
C VAL A 96 2.83 -9.75 -1.33
N ARG A 97 3.16 -10.95 -1.75
CA ARG A 97 4.35 -11.20 -2.55
C ARG A 97 3.96 -11.80 -3.88
N LEU A 98 4.41 -11.18 -4.96
CA LEU A 98 4.15 -11.60 -6.33
C LEU A 98 5.43 -12.16 -6.92
N GLU A 99 5.34 -13.37 -7.45
CA GLU A 99 6.47 -14.05 -8.07
C GLU A 99 6.14 -14.40 -9.52
N HIS A 100 7.07 -14.11 -10.41
CA HIS A 100 6.98 -14.49 -11.81
C HIS A 100 7.23 -15.99 -11.93
N ARG A 101 6.37 -16.70 -12.68
CA ARG A 101 6.47 -18.16 -12.88
C ARG A 101 6.61 -18.56 -14.33
N GLY A 102 7.01 -17.62 -15.22
CA GLY A 102 7.16 -17.83 -16.65
C GLY A 102 5.88 -17.52 -17.42
N GLY A 103 6.02 -16.88 -18.58
CA GLY A 103 4.88 -16.46 -19.39
C GLY A 103 3.93 -15.55 -18.62
N ASP A 104 2.65 -15.86 -18.67
CA ASP A 104 1.62 -15.10 -17.96
C ASP A 104 1.33 -15.63 -16.55
N ARG A 105 2.12 -16.57 -16.07
CA ARG A 105 1.89 -17.23 -14.78
C ARG A 105 2.54 -16.43 -13.67
N ARG A 106 1.80 -16.28 -12.58
CA ARG A 106 2.26 -15.59 -11.37
C ARG A 106 1.90 -16.40 -10.14
N ARG A 107 2.74 -16.36 -9.13
CA ARG A 107 2.43 -16.87 -7.82
C ARG A 107 2.18 -15.69 -6.89
N VAL A 108 1.06 -15.73 -6.20
CA VAL A 108 0.69 -14.71 -5.22
C VAL A 108 0.69 -15.35 -3.84
N VAL A 109 1.50 -14.84 -2.95
CA VAL A 109 1.53 -15.29 -1.56
C VAL A 109 1.01 -14.15 -0.69
N VAL A 110 -0.05 -14.41 0.04
CA VAL A 110 -0.67 -13.43 0.92
C VAL A 110 -0.51 -13.88 2.36
N ARG A 111 0.05 -13.02 3.19
CA ARG A 111 0.14 -13.22 4.64
C ARG A 111 -0.71 -12.15 5.30
N VAL A 112 -1.78 -12.59 5.93
CA VAL A 112 -2.67 -11.71 6.68
C VAL A 112 -2.27 -11.77 8.14
N ARG A 113 -2.21 -10.60 8.77
CA ARG A 113 -1.91 -10.52 10.19
C ARG A 113 -3.07 -11.16 10.98
N GLN A 114 -2.74 -12.14 11.82
CA GLN A 114 -3.72 -12.85 12.64
C GLN A 114 -3.88 -12.26 14.04
N THR A 115 -3.46 -11.03 14.22
CA THR A 115 -3.70 -10.35 15.48
C THR A 115 -5.19 -10.05 15.57
N PRO A 116 -5.88 -10.42 16.67
CA PRO A 116 -7.27 -10.03 16.80
C PRO A 116 -7.39 -8.52 16.64
N PRO A 117 -8.47 -8.03 16.00
CA PRO A 117 -8.66 -6.60 15.87
C PRO A 117 -8.58 -5.96 17.25
N ALA A 118 -7.96 -4.79 17.32
CA ALA A 118 -7.93 -4.04 18.56
C ALA A 118 -9.36 -3.94 19.09
N PRO A 119 -9.56 -4.13 20.41
CA PRO A 119 -10.90 -3.95 20.96
C PRO A 119 -11.41 -2.57 20.59
N PRO A 120 -12.70 -2.43 20.31
CA PRO A 120 -13.26 -1.12 20.03
C PRO A 120 -12.86 -0.15 21.15
N ALA A 121 -12.54 1.08 20.76
CA ALA A 121 -12.22 2.10 21.75
C ALA A 121 -13.34 2.13 22.81
N PRO A 122 -13.00 2.23 24.10
CA PRO A 122 -14.03 2.33 25.11
C PRO A 122 -14.92 3.54 24.81
N PRO A 123 -16.22 3.43 25.08
CA PRO A 123 -17.08 4.58 24.86
C PRO A 123 -16.53 5.78 25.62
N ALA A 124 -16.64 6.96 25.00
CA ALA A 124 -16.18 8.18 25.64
C ALA A 124 -16.82 8.25 27.06
N ALA A 125 -16.01 8.57 28.05
CA ALA A 125 -16.52 8.73 29.40
C ALA A 125 -17.63 9.79 29.43
N PRO A 126 -18.70 9.54 30.13
CA PRO A 126 -19.79 10.51 30.23
C PRO A 126 -19.33 11.83 30.87
#